data_7e058e753a24fbd02b9a41a05d5158b1
#
_entry.id   7e058e753a24fbd02b9a41a05d5158b1
#
_cell.length_a   1.000
_cell.length_b   1.000
_cell.length_c   1.000
_cell.angle_alpha   90.00
_cell.angle_beta   90.00
_cell.angle_gamma   90.00
#
_symmetry.space_group_name_H-M   'P 1'
#
loop_
_entity.id
_entity.type
_entity.pdbx_description
1 polymer ?
#
loop_
_entity_poly.entity_id
_entity_poly.type
_entity_poly.pdbx_seq_one_letter_code
_entity_poly.pdbx_strand_id
1 'polypeptide(L)'
;MDEEAGTRVLNDGTVRIVIPVPPVTKKNHSQIVQNGENARPFLVPSRSYQAYVRECLWFLKPLGIEEPVNVEAHFYVARRSRVDLENLNAALHDVLTVGGVLGDDNAWIIVSTDGSRVHYDKTHPRTEVVITPTRATFPKAEKSKKEKAGR
;
A
#
# COMPACT_ATOMS: atom_id res chain seq x y z
N MET A 1 -20.46 -14.09 -0.46
CA MET A 1 -20.94 -12.94 0.31
C MET A 1 -19.90 -11.83 0.21
N ASP A 2 -20.31 -10.70 -0.28
CA ASP A 2 -19.37 -9.60 -0.52
C ASP A 2 -19.02 -8.92 0.79
N GLU A 3 -17.73 -8.77 1.05
CA GLU A 3 -17.28 -7.99 2.19
C GLU A 3 -17.59 -6.51 1.93
N GLU A 4 -17.99 -5.82 2.96
CA GLU A 4 -18.27 -4.40 2.89
C GLU A 4 -17.01 -3.60 2.61
N ALA A 5 -17.08 -2.63 1.70
CA ALA A 5 -15.95 -1.77 1.37
C ALA A 5 -15.50 -0.95 2.57
N GLY A 6 -14.21 -0.70 2.66
CA GLY A 6 -13.62 0.11 3.72
C GLY A 6 -12.67 -0.67 4.61
N THR A 7 -12.29 -0.04 5.71
CA THR A 7 -11.32 -0.57 6.67
C THR A 7 -12.01 -1.05 7.94
N ARG A 8 -11.70 -2.27 8.38
CA ARG A 8 -12.20 -2.84 9.64
C ARG A 8 -11.04 -3.36 10.48
N VAL A 9 -11.09 -3.05 11.76
CA VAL A 9 -10.13 -3.56 12.74
C VAL A 9 -10.84 -4.64 13.56
N LEU A 10 -10.29 -5.85 13.55
CA LEU A 10 -10.86 -6.99 14.26
C LEU A 10 -10.36 -7.03 15.71
N ASN A 11 -11.02 -7.83 16.54
CA ASN A 11 -10.69 -7.94 17.97
C ASN A 11 -9.28 -8.46 18.24
N ASP A 12 -8.72 -9.24 17.31
CA ASP A 12 -7.37 -9.80 17.43
C ASP A 12 -6.27 -8.85 16.88
N GLY A 13 -6.64 -7.65 16.47
CA GLY A 13 -5.72 -6.69 15.90
C GLY A 13 -5.52 -6.83 14.39
N THR A 14 -6.15 -7.82 13.75
CA THR A 14 -6.12 -7.95 12.29
C THR A 14 -6.90 -6.81 11.66
N VAL A 15 -6.34 -6.22 10.60
CA VAL A 15 -7.01 -5.18 9.83
C VAL A 15 -7.42 -5.76 8.48
N ARG A 16 -8.67 -5.59 8.11
CA ARG A 16 -9.19 -5.98 6.80
C ARG A 16 -9.64 -4.75 6.05
N ILE A 17 -9.22 -4.66 4.79
CA ILE A 17 -9.56 -3.52 3.93
C ILE A 17 -10.08 -4.08 2.61
N VAL A 18 -11.22 -3.55 2.16
CA VAL A 18 -11.75 -3.81 0.82
C VAL A 18 -11.78 -2.49 0.07
N ILE A 19 -11.02 -2.41 -1.01
CA ILE A 19 -10.91 -1.22 -1.85
C ILE A 19 -11.55 -1.57 -3.20
N PRO A 20 -12.80 -1.14 -3.46
CA PRO A 20 -13.52 -1.50 -4.69
C PRO A 20 -13.11 -0.62 -5.87
N VAL A 21 -11.82 -0.52 -6.09
CA VAL A 21 -11.21 0.27 -7.16
C VAL A 21 -10.30 -0.65 -7.95
N PRO A 22 -10.34 -0.65 -9.29
CA PRO A 22 -9.45 -1.50 -10.08
C PRO A 22 -7.99 -1.22 -9.75
N PRO A 23 -7.20 -2.26 -9.46
CA PRO A 23 -5.79 -2.06 -9.13
C PRO A 23 -5.00 -1.51 -10.31
N VAL A 24 -4.09 -0.59 -10.05
CA VAL A 24 -3.15 -0.05 -11.06
C VAL A 24 -1.75 -0.08 -10.51
N THR A 25 -0.77 -0.02 -11.41
CA THR A 25 0.64 0.04 -11.03
C THR A 25 1.18 1.44 -11.27
N LYS A 26 1.97 1.93 -10.34
CA LYS A 26 2.63 3.23 -10.45
C LYS A 26 3.63 3.26 -11.61
N LYS A 27 4.37 2.17 -11.77
CA LYS A 27 5.43 2.05 -12.76
C LYS A 27 4.94 2.22 -14.20
N ASN A 28 3.76 1.68 -14.52
CA ASN A 28 3.20 1.73 -15.87
C ASN A 28 2.41 3.01 -16.13
N HIS A 29 2.28 3.89 -15.13
CA HIS A 29 1.47 5.10 -15.20
C HIS A 29 2.25 6.35 -14.83
N SER A 30 3.57 6.33 -15.03
CA SER A 30 4.41 7.51 -14.84
C SER A 30 4.61 8.23 -16.16
N GLN A 31 4.83 9.53 -16.12
CA GLN A 31 5.09 10.33 -17.29
C GLN A 31 6.27 11.29 -17.03
N ILE A 32 6.99 11.61 -18.09
CA ILE A 32 8.12 12.54 -18.02
C ILE A 32 7.59 13.96 -18.17
N VAL A 33 7.97 14.83 -17.24
CA VAL A 33 7.58 16.24 -17.24
C VAL A 33 8.84 17.09 -17.25
N GLN A 34 8.78 18.19 -17.98
CA GLN A 34 9.86 19.17 -18.04
C GLN A 34 9.26 20.59 -17.88
N ASN A 35 9.71 21.32 -16.87
CA ASN A 35 9.25 22.68 -16.59
C ASN A 35 10.23 23.68 -17.19
N GLY A 36 10.05 24.05 -18.47
CA GLY A 36 10.88 25.02 -19.18
C GLY A 36 11.95 24.36 -20.01
N GLU A 37 12.52 25.16 -20.94
CA GLU A 37 13.47 24.65 -21.95
C GLU A 37 14.76 24.08 -21.35
N ASN A 38 15.24 24.67 -20.27
CA ASN A 38 16.52 24.30 -19.66
C ASN A 38 16.34 23.44 -18.38
N ALA A 39 15.11 23.09 -18.02
CA ALA A 39 14.85 22.29 -16.85
C ALA A 39 15.14 20.81 -17.14
N ARG A 40 15.65 20.09 -16.15
CA ARG A 40 15.84 18.65 -16.27
C ARG A 40 14.48 17.95 -16.30
N PRO A 41 14.26 17.00 -17.23
CA PRO A 41 13.05 16.19 -17.19
C PRO A 41 12.98 15.41 -15.87
N PHE A 42 11.79 15.24 -15.34
CA PHE A 42 11.59 14.40 -14.16
C PHE A 42 10.35 13.55 -14.32
N LEU A 43 10.33 12.44 -13.61
CA LEU A 43 9.26 11.46 -13.69
C LEU A 43 8.20 11.78 -12.64
N VAL A 44 6.95 11.92 -13.07
CA VAL A 44 5.83 12.13 -12.16
C VAL A 44 4.77 11.05 -12.39
N PRO A 45 3.99 10.70 -11.36
CA PRO A 45 2.88 9.77 -11.53
C PRO A 45 1.86 10.33 -12.52
N SER A 46 1.28 9.46 -13.33
CA SER A 46 0.24 9.85 -14.28
C SER A 46 -1.04 10.31 -13.56
N ARG A 47 -1.91 10.97 -14.31
CA ARG A 47 -3.23 11.37 -13.80
C ARG A 47 -4.06 10.16 -13.38
N SER A 48 -3.96 9.04 -14.12
CA SER A 48 -4.67 7.81 -13.79
C SER A 48 -4.21 7.24 -12.45
N TYR A 49 -2.91 7.26 -12.19
CA TYR A 49 -2.38 6.81 -10.91
C TYR A 49 -2.83 7.72 -9.77
N GLN A 50 -2.75 9.03 -9.98
CA GLN A 50 -3.19 10.01 -8.98
C GLN A 50 -4.69 9.85 -8.66
N ALA A 51 -5.51 9.62 -9.69
CA ALA A 51 -6.95 9.36 -9.52
C ALA A 51 -7.19 8.08 -8.72
N TYR A 52 -6.43 7.03 -9.02
CA TYR A 52 -6.49 5.78 -8.30
C TYR A 52 -6.20 5.98 -6.80
N VAL A 53 -5.13 6.71 -6.48
CA VAL A 53 -4.78 7.00 -5.08
C VAL A 53 -5.94 7.74 -4.40
N ARG A 54 -6.46 8.79 -5.01
CA ARG A 54 -7.57 9.57 -4.43
C ARG A 54 -8.81 8.72 -4.18
N GLU A 55 -9.15 7.84 -5.11
CA GLU A 55 -10.31 6.95 -4.95
C GLU A 55 -10.10 5.96 -3.81
N CYS A 56 -8.90 5.39 -3.71
CA CYS A 56 -8.58 4.45 -2.64
C CYS A 56 -8.69 5.07 -1.26
N LEU A 57 -8.32 6.35 -1.10
CA LEU A 57 -8.33 7.03 0.20
C LEU A 57 -9.70 7.05 0.85
N TRP A 58 -10.78 7.01 0.08
CA TRP A 58 -12.15 6.97 0.60
C TRP A 58 -12.41 5.73 1.47
N PHE A 59 -11.64 4.67 1.29
CA PHE A 59 -11.86 3.39 1.93
C PHE A 59 -10.85 3.11 3.05
N LEU A 60 -9.94 4.03 3.32
CA LEU A 60 -8.86 3.84 4.27
C LEU A 60 -9.08 4.66 5.54
N LYS A 61 -8.78 4.03 6.68
CA LYS A 61 -8.75 4.72 7.97
C LYS A 61 -7.30 4.97 8.38
N PRO A 62 -6.97 6.17 8.88
CA PRO A 62 -5.59 6.48 9.30
C PRO A 62 -5.27 5.83 10.64
N LEU A 63 -4.87 4.57 10.61
CA LEU A 63 -4.57 3.79 11.81
C LEU A 63 -3.18 4.04 12.37
N GLY A 64 -2.25 4.57 11.55
CA GLY A 64 -0.90 4.90 11.98
C GLY A 64 -0.09 3.71 12.47
N ILE A 65 -0.22 2.55 11.84
CA ILE A 65 0.46 1.33 12.27
C ILE A 65 1.98 1.49 12.14
N GLU A 66 2.68 1.34 13.25
CA GLU A 66 4.14 1.41 13.31
C GLU A 66 4.77 0.07 13.68
N GLU A 67 3.94 -0.93 14.04
CA GLU A 67 4.38 -2.24 14.44
C GLU A 67 4.64 -3.13 13.23
N PRO A 68 5.52 -4.15 13.34
CA PRO A 68 5.76 -5.08 12.24
C PRO A 68 4.52 -5.84 11.83
N VAL A 69 4.22 -5.85 10.55
CA VAL A 69 3.04 -6.52 10.00
C VAL A 69 3.37 -7.31 8.75
N ASN A 70 2.52 -8.29 8.46
CA ASN A 70 2.41 -8.91 7.15
C ASN A 70 1.25 -8.25 6.41
N VAL A 71 1.48 -7.81 5.20
CA VAL A 71 0.43 -7.22 4.35
C VAL A 71 0.10 -8.22 3.25
N GLU A 72 -1.01 -8.93 3.42
CA GLU A 72 -1.51 -9.87 2.42
C GLU A 72 -2.49 -9.12 1.53
N ALA A 73 -2.20 -9.07 0.24
CA ALA A 73 -3.03 -8.35 -0.73
C ALA A 73 -3.52 -9.28 -1.83
N HIS A 74 -4.82 -9.26 -2.08
CA HIS A 74 -5.44 -9.97 -3.18
C HIS A 74 -5.94 -8.95 -4.19
N PHE A 75 -5.28 -8.93 -5.34
CA PHE A 75 -5.59 -7.99 -6.42
C PHE A 75 -6.47 -8.69 -7.43
N TYR A 76 -7.68 -8.18 -7.62
CA TYR A 76 -8.64 -8.70 -8.58
C TYR A 76 -8.65 -7.79 -9.80
N VAL A 77 -8.11 -8.28 -10.91
CA VAL A 77 -7.96 -7.50 -12.14
C VAL A 77 -9.01 -7.93 -13.17
N ALA A 78 -9.55 -6.96 -13.91
CA ALA A 78 -10.63 -7.19 -14.86
C ALA A 78 -10.15 -7.64 -16.24
N ARG A 79 -8.86 -7.48 -16.52
CA ARG A 79 -8.28 -7.80 -17.81
C ARG A 79 -7.18 -8.83 -17.70
N ARG A 80 -7.05 -9.65 -18.73
CA ARG A 80 -5.94 -10.61 -18.86
C ARG A 80 -4.71 -9.86 -19.38
N SER A 81 -4.22 -8.92 -18.60
CA SER A 81 -3.02 -8.16 -18.94
C SER A 81 -1.83 -8.67 -18.15
N ARG A 82 -0.65 -8.37 -18.66
CA ARG A 82 0.58 -8.69 -17.94
C ARG A 82 0.79 -7.70 -16.81
N VAL A 83 0.26 -8.02 -15.64
CA VAL A 83 0.52 -7.23 -14.44
C VAL A 83 1.51 -7.97 -13.58
N ASP A 84 2.33 -7.21 -12.90
CA ASP A 84 3.39 -7.71 -12.06
C ASP A 84 2.95 -7.54 -10.61
N LEU A 85 2.92 -8.66 -9.86
CA LEU A 85 2.51 -8.65 -8.46
C LEU A 85 3.34 -7.67 -7.63
N GLU A 86 4.65 -7.61 -7.86
CA GLU A 86 5.52 -6.68 -7.13
C GLU A 86 5.15 -5.23 -7.38
N ASN A 87 4.80 -4.89 -8.63
CA ASN A 87 4.40 -3.53 -8.96
C ASN A 87 3.03 -3.18 -8.38
N LEU A 88 2.11 -4.14 -8.32
CA LEU A 88 0.82 -3.95 -7.66
C LEU A 88 1.00 -3.73 -6.15
N ASN A 89 1.84 -4.53 -5.52
CA ASN A 89 2.15 -4.37 -4.10
C ASN A 89 2.81 -3.02 -3.83
N ALA A 90 3.74 -2.60 -4.67
CA ALA A 90 4.41 -1.30 -4.49
C ALA A 90 3.39 -0.15 -4.52
N ALA A 91 2.46 -0.18 -5.46
CA ALA A 91 1.40 0.82 -5.55
C ALA A 91 0.48 0.79 -4.33
N LEU A 92 0.11 -0.41 -3.87
CA LEU A 92 -0.74 -0.56 -2.69
C LEU A 92 -0.04 -0.05 -1.43
N HIS A 93 1.23 -0.39 -1.23
CA HIS A 93 1.99 0.07 -0.06
C HIS A 93 2.07 1.59 -0.03
N ASP A 94 2.23 2.22 -1.17
CA ASP A 94 2.21 3.68 -1.31
C ASP A 94 0.84 4.23 -0.89
N VAL A 95 -0.24 3.64 -1.38
CA VAL A 95 -1.61 4.04 -1.03
C VAL A 95 -1.88 3.89 0.47
N LEU A 96 -1.48 2.76 1.06
CA LEU A 96 -1.68 2.52 2.50
C LEU A 96 -0.91 3.53 3.36
N THR A 97 0.27 3.95 2.89
CA THR A 97 1.08 4.94 3.59
C THR A 97 0.48 6.34 3.45
N VAL A 98 0.08 6.72 2.23
CA VAL A 98 -0.57 8.02 1.99
C VAL A 98 -1.87 8.13 2.78
N GLY A 99 -2.64 7.05 2.86
CA GLY A 99 -3.89 7.00 3.61
C GLY A 99 -3.70 6.91 5.12
N GLY A 100 -2.47 6.81 5.60
CA GLY A 100 -2.17 6.76 7.02
C GLY A 100 -2.50 5.45 7.70
N VAL A 101 -2.81 4.40 6.95
CA VAL A 101 -3.02 3.06 7.53
C VAL A 101 -1.72 2.57 8.14
N LEU A 102 -0.64 2.69 7.40
CA LEU A 102 0.72 2.38 7.85
C LEU A 102 1.49 3.68 8.07
N GLY A 103 2.35 3.71 9.07
CA GLY A 103 3.20 4.87 9.31
C GLY A 103 4.25 5.06 8.24
N ASP A 104 4.71 3.95 7.64
CA ASP A 104 5.64 3.95 6.51
C ASP A 104 5.55 2.58 5.82
N ASP A 105 6.15 2.48 4.64
CA ASP A 105 6.20 1.23 3.87
C ASP A 105 7.56 0.52 3.96
N ASN A 106 8.43 0.95 4.87
CA ASN A 106 9.74 0.33 5.03
C ASN A 106 9.65 -1.07 5.64
N ALA A 107 10.77 -1.79 5.62
CA ALA A 107 10.82 -3.20 6.04
C ALA A 107 10.72 -3.38 7.56
N TRP A 108 10.71 -2.32 8.34
CA TRP A 108 10.45 -2.41 9.78
C TRP A 108 8.96 -2.51 10.08
N ILE A 109 8.14 -2.06 9.16
CA ILE A 109 6.67 -2.10 9.26
C ILE A 109 6.13 -3.20 8.36
N ILE A 110 6.41 -3.16 7.06
CA ILE A 110 6.00 -4.23 6.15
C ILE A 110 7.12 -5.28 6.10
N VAL A 111 7.04 -6.23 7.00
CA VAL A 111 8.05 -7.28 7.12
C VAL A 111 7.88 -8.33 6.02
N SER A 112 6.65 -8.59 5.64
CA SER A 112 6.35 -9.62 4.65
C SER A 112 5.03 -9.32 3.92
N THR A 113 4.84 -9.99 2.80
CA THR A 113 3.62 -9.89 2.00
C THR A 113 3.06 -11.29 1.71
N ASP A 114 3.22 -12.18 2.67
CA ASP A 114 2.85 -13.59 2.51
C ASP A 114 1.37 -13.74 2.20
N GLY A 115 1.07 -14.61 1.26
CA GLY A 115 -0.29 -14.90 0.83
C GLY A 115 -0.82 -14.00 -0.28
N SER A 116 -0.07 -12.98 -0.67
CA SER A 116 -0.49 -12.04 -1.71
C SER A 116 -0.62 -12.74 -3.07
N ARG A 117 -1.66 -12.38 -3.82
CA ARG A 117 -1.97 -12.99 -5.12
C ARG A 117 -2.66 -12.03 -6.07
N VAL A 118 -2.51 -12.32 -7.34
CA VAL A 118 -3.30 -11.67 -8.40
C VAL A 118 -4.37 -12.64 -8.87
N HIS A 119 -5.60 -12.15 -8.93
CA HIS A 119 -6.77 -12.91 -9.37
C HIS A 119 -7.40 -12.22 -10.58
N TYR A 120 -8.14 -12.97 -11.36
CA TYR A 120 -8.94 -12.42 -12.45
C TYR A 120 -10.40 -12.36 -12.02
N ASP A 121 -10.98 -11.16 -12.09
CA ASP A 121 -12.40 -10.96 -11.83
C ASP A 121 -12.91 -9.84 -12.75
N LYS A 122 -13.59 -10.22 -13.80
CA LYS A 122 -14.06 -9.29 -14.82
C LYS A 122 -15.12 -8.32 -14.28
N THR A 123 -15.92 -8.75 -13.32
CA THR A 123 -17.10 -8.01 -12.87
C THR A 123 -16.84 -7.11 -11.66
N HIS A 124 -15.91 -7.50 -10.79
CA HIS A 124 -15.64 -6.76 -9.55
C HIS A 124 -14.15 -6.59 -9.30
N PRO A 125 -13.44 -5.80 -10.16
CA PRO A 125 -12.03 -5.52 -9.91
C PRO A 125 -11.89 -4.73 -8.61
N ARG A 126 -10.96 -5.18 -7.76
CA ARG A 126 -10.79 -4.62 -6.43
C ARG A 126 -9.47 -5.07 -5.82
N THR A 127 -9.16 -4.54 -4.66
CA THR A 127 -8.07 -5.05 -3.81
C THR A 127 -8.65 -5.40 -2.44
N GLU A 128 -8.33 -6.60 -1.96
CA GLU A 128 -8.66 -7.00 -0.59
C GLU A 128 -7.36 -7.19 0.17
N VAL A 129 -7.28 -6.55 1.34
CA VAL A 129 -6.04 -6.51 2.13
C VAL A 129 -6.31 -7.08 3.51
N VAL A 130 -5.37 -7.92 3.98
CA VAL A 130 -5.37 -8.40 5.36
C VAL A 130 -4.01 -8.03 5.96
N ILE A 131 -4.04 -7.22 6.99
CA ILE A 131 -2.83 -6.81 7.70
C ILE A 131 -2.83 -7.50 9.06
N THR A 132 -1.81 -8.32 9.30
CA THR A 132 -1.67 -9.07 10.54
C THR A 132 -0.36 -8.71 11.24
N PRO A 133 -0.38 -8.60 12.58
CA PRO A 133 0.87 -8.45 13.33
C PRO A 133 1.81 -9.62 13.06
N THR A 134 3.10 -9.33 12.99
CA THR A 134 4.11 -10.36 12.78
C THR A 134 5.34 -10.05 13.62
N ARG A 135 6.31 -10.95 13.58
CA ARG A 135 7.57 -10.75 14.30
C ARG A 135 8.47 -9.81 13.54
N ALA A 136 9.11 -8.90 14.28
CA ALA A 136 10.20 -8.13 13.74
C ALA A 136 11.37 -9.05 13.36
N THR A 137 11.92 -8.82 12.18
CA THR A 137 13.12 -9.53 11.73
C THR A 137 14.38 -8.72 11.98
N PHE A 138 14.22 -7.45 12.29
CA PHE A 138 15.32 -6.59 12.68
C PHE A 138 15.41 -6.51 14.20
N PRO A 139 16.63 -6.37 14.77
CA PRO A 139 16.75 -6.14 16.20
C PRO A 139 16.10 -4.81 16.57
N LYS A 140 15.61 -4.73 17.81
CA LYS A 140 15.07 -3.47 18.31
C LYS A 140 16.13 -2.40 18.20
N ALA A 141 15.72 -1.21 17.73
CA ALA A 141 16.63 -0.08 17.70
C ALA A 141 17.10 0.25 19.13
N GLU A 142 18.42 0.41 19.30
CA GLU A 142 18.97 0.88 20.56
C GLU A 142 18.52 2.33 20.78
N LYS A 143 18.20 2.66 22.04
CA LYS A 143 17.92 4.05 22.39
C LYS A 143 19.16 4.88 22.07
N SER A 144 18.96 5.98 21.36
CA SER A 144 20.08 6.85 21.02
C SER A 144 20.75 7.41 22.29
N LYS A 145 22.05 7.62 22.22
CA LYS A 145 22.78 8.25 23.33
C LYS A 145 22.24 9.65 23.67
N LYS A 146 21.67 10.34 22.67
CA LYS A 146 21.03 11.63 22.90
C LYS A 146 19.81 11.53 23.81
N GLU A 147 18.99 10.51 23.63
CA GLU A 147 17.82 10.31 24.49
C GLU A 147 18.25 9.97 25.93
N LYS A 148 19.32 9.21 26.08
CA LYS A 148 19.88 8.87 27.40
C LYS A 148 20.54 10.06 28.07
N ALA A 149 21.18 10.95 27.30
CA ALA A 149 21.91 12.11 27.84
C ALA A 149 21.02 13.32 28.12
N GLY A 150 19.85 13.39 27.51
CA GLY A 150 18.92 14.50 27.65
C GLY A 150 18.07 14.50 28.92
N ARG A 151 18.51 13.81 29.95
CA ARG A 151 17.74 13.66 31.18
C ARG A 151 18.52 14.07 32.42
#